data_324a452b30d49c5f156b71622ae7fe76
#
_entry.id   324a452b30d49c5f156b71622ae7fe76
#
_cell.length_a   1.000
_cell.length_b   1.000
_cell.length_c   1.000
_cell.angle_alpha   90.00
_cell.angle_beta   90.00
_cell.angle_gamma   90.00
#
_symmetry.space_group_name_H-M   'P 1'
#
loop_
_entity.id
_entity.type
_entity.pdbx_description
1 polymer ?
#
loop_
_entity_poly.entity_id
_entity_poly.type
_entity_poly.pdbx_seq_one_letter_code
_entity_poly.pdbx_strand_id
1 'polypeptide(L)'
;AMALAGEPDVLLLDEPTTGLDVTTQAHVLELLRTLALETGTAMVYASHDLGAIAQVCDQVVVMYAGEIVFSGTANQVLKRPVHPYARGLLSSIPRLKDAVVPPSMPGQPPAPGGVGKGCAFVDRCSMAEHRCYEERPALEVTAKSELVRCHFYQKIDQPPPVEMPTRRESNIADQADILLNLDQVAISYTKPRILDQILGKQSKAPATVDRIDLKIARGETIGLVGESGSGKSTILRAIAGLITPVNGTIKFDSSENLNQIVDKRSKDVLRRIQMIFQNPDSSLNPRHTVAEILAQPLKLYFGLQGQELRDRTEALLNRVRLRTDYLERLPSQLSGGEK
;
A
#
# COMPACT_ATOMS: atom_id res chain seq x y z
N ALA A 1 10.65 14.31 0.07
CA ALA A 1 10.73 15.62 0.75
C ALA A 1 9.36 16.30 0.84
N MET A 2 8.66 16.56 -0.29
CA MET A 2 7.37 17.26 -0.27
C MET A 2 6.33 16.59 0.64
N ALA A 3 6.13 15.27 0.53
CA ALA A 3 5.20 14.52 1.37
C ALA A 3 5.58 14.55 2.86
N LEU A 4 6.86 14.74 3.17
CA LEU A 4 7.38 14.83 4.55
C LEU A 4 7.32 16.25 5.12
N ALA A 5 7.11 17.27 4.27
CA ALA A 5 7.10 18.67 4.69
C ALA A 5 5.98 18.99 5.69
N GLY A 6 4.87 18.24 5.63
CA GLY A 6 3.75 18.37 6.56
C GLY A 6 3.90 17.61 7.88
N GLU A 7 5.03 16.91 8.10
CA GLU A 7 5.21 16.00 9.24
C GLU A 7 4.03 15.04 9.39
N PRO A 8 3.80 14.16 8.37
CA PRO A 8 2.61 13.30 8.35
C PRO A 8 2.68 12.19 9.39
N ASP A 9 1.54 11.82 9.94
CA ASP A 9 1.39 10.61 10.76
C ASP A 9 1.30 9.34 9.90
N VAL A 10 0.77 9.46 8.67
CA VAL A 10 0.64 8.35 7.72
C VAL A 10 1.21 8.72 6.36
N LEU A 11 2.06 7.86 5.81
CA LEU A 11 2.63 7.97 4.47
C LEU A 11 2.13 6.80 3.59
N LEU A 12 1.44 7.14 2.51
CA LEU A 12 0.93 6.19 1.52
C LEU A 12 1.91 6.13 0.34
N LEU A 13 2.41 4.95 0.04
CA LEU A 13 3.47 4.70 -0.94
C LEU A 13 2.93 3.78 -2.03
N ASP A 14 2.65 4.33 -3.21
CA ASP A 14 2.15 3.57 -4.36
C ASP A 14 3.31 3.31 -5.34
N GLU A 15 3.93 2.13 -5.22
CA GLU A 15 5.08 1.68 -6.02
C GLU A 15 6.23 2.71 -6.11
N PRO A 16 6.72 3.27 -5.00
CA PRO A 16 7.62 4.44 -5.00
C PRO A 16 9.01 4.13 -5.57
N THR A 17 9.36 2.88 -5.79
CA THR A 17 10.66 2.45 -6.33
C THR A 17 10.58 1.94 -7.77
N THR A 18 9.40 1.95 -8.40
CA THR A 18 9.22 1.50 -9.77
C THR A 18 9.99 2.39 -10.74
N GLY A 19 10.79 1.78 -11.62
CA GLY A 19 11.62 2.48 -12.60
C GLY A 19 12.94 3.02 -12.06
N LEU A 20 13.28 2.77 -10.80
CA LEU A 20 14.60 3.09 -10.25
C LEU A 20 15.58 1.95 -10.51
N ASP A 21 16.85 2.28 -10.66
CA ASP A 21 17.95 1.30 -10.64
C ASP A 21 18.12 0.71 -9.23
N VAL A 22 18.74 -0.47 -9.14
CA VAL A 22 18.86 -1.24 -7.89
C VAL A 22 19.54 -0.47 -6.77
N THR A 23 20.54 0.35 -7.08
CA THR A 23 21.29 1.12 -6.09
C THR A 23 20.44 2.26 -5.52
N THR A 24 19.79 3.01 -6.40
CA THR A 24 18.84 4.08 -6.00
C THR A 24 17.66 3.51 -5.21
N GLN A 25 17.11 2.37 -5.65
CA GLN A 25 16.05 1.68 -4.91
C GLN A 25 16.49 1.34 -3.48
N ALA A 26 17.68 0.74 -3.31
CA ALA A 26 18.19 0.40 -1.99
C ALA A 26 18.34 1.63 -1.08
N HIS A 27 18.86 2.75 -1.60
CA HIS A 27 18.96 3.99 -0.85
C HIS A 27 17.60 4.57 -0.44
N VAL A 28 16.61 4.56 -1.36
CA VAL A 28 15.24 5.04 -1.06
C VAL A 28 14.59 4.17 0.02
N LEU A 29 14.73 2.84 -0.05
CA LEU A 29 14.18 1.93 0.96
C LEU A 29 14.83 2.16 2.34
N GLU A 30 16.15 2.33 2.40
CA GLU A 30 16.86 2.66 3.64
C GLU A 30 16.42 3.99 4.22
N LEU A 31 16.27 5.02 3.36
CA LEU A 31 15.79 6.34 3.76
C LEU A 31 14.37 6.27 4.33
N LEU A 32 13.44 5.60 3.65
CA LEU A 32 12.06 5.42 4.11
C LEU A 32 12.02 4.73 5.48
N ARG A 33 12.79 3.66 5.63
CA ARG A 33 12.89 2.93 6.91
C ARG A 33 13.42 3.82 8.04
N THR A 34 14.50 4.56 7.77
CA THR A 34 15.10 5.49 8.75
C THR A 34 14.09 6.56 9.17
N LEU A 35 13.43 7.17 8.20
CA LEU A 35 12.42 8.21 8.45
C LEU A 35 11.25 7.68 9.28
N ALA A 36 10.73 6.49 8.97
CA ALA A 36 9.65 5.89 9.75
C ALA A 36 10.04 5.67 11.21
N LEU A 37 11.26 5.18 11.46
CA LEU A 37 11.76 4.95 12.81
C LEU A 37 12.00 6.25 13.58
N GLU A 38 12.55 7.28 12.93
CA GLU A 38 12.87 8.56 13.57
C GLU A 38 11.63 9.41 13.88
N THR A 39 10.62 9.34 13.02
CA THR A 39 9.42 10.20 13.13
C THR A 39 8.21 9.50 13.74
N GLY A 40 8.23 8.16 13.87
CA GLY A 40 7.06 7.39 14.26
C GLY A 40 5.93 7.43 13.22
N THR A 41 6.23 7.78 11.95
CA THR A 41 5.26 7.82 10.86
C THR A 41 4.83 6.40 10.48
N ALA A 42 3.53 6.14 10.46
CA ALA A 42 3.00 4.89 9.92
C ALA A 42 3.08 4.90 8.39
N MET A 43 3.37 3.74 7.78
CA MET A 43 3.47 3.65 6.32
C MET A 43 2.58 2.54 5.75
N VAL A 44 1.95 2.82 4.62
CA VAL A 44 1.30 1.82 3.77
C VAL A 44 2.04 1.77 2.44
N TYR A 45 2.76 0.67 2.22
CA TYR A 45 3.63 0.49 1.07
C TYR A 45 3.01 -0.51 0.08
N ALA A 46 2.46 -0.02 -1.02
CA ALA A 46 1.97 -0.88 -2.11
C ALA A 46 3.10 -1.17 -3.10
N SER A 47 3.37 -2.44 -3.36
CA SER A 47 4.38 -2.87 -4.32
C SER A 47 4.08 -4.26 -4.89
N HIS A 48 4.67 -4.57 -6.03
CA HIS A 48 4.79 -5.93 -6.57
C HIS A 48 6.19 -6.52 -6.29
N ASP A 49 7.13 -5.71 -5.78
CA ASP A 49 8.48 -6.13 -5.40
C ASP A 49 8.50 -6.65 -3.94
N LEU A 50 8.48 -7.97 -3.80
CA LEU A 50 8.54 -8.63 -2.50
C LEU A 50 9.88 -8.44 -1.79
N GLY A 51 10.96 -8.17 -2.54
CA GLY A 51 12.27 -7.84 -1.96
C GLY A 51 12.27 -6.49 -1.25
N ALA A 52 11.63 -5.47 -1.84
CA ALA A 52 11.42 -4.18 -1.21
C ALA A 52 10.55 -4.29 0.05
N ILE A 53 9.44 -5.01 -0.05
CA ILE A 53 8.52 -5.28 1.07
C ILE A 53 9.23 -5.94 2.25
N ALA A 54 10.09 -6.95 1.98
CA ALA A 54 10.86 -7.65 3.01
C ALA A 54 11.80 -6.74 3.82
N GLN A 55 12.30 -5.68 3.21
CA GLN A 55 13.27 -4.76 3.83
C GLN A 55 12.62 -3.68 4.69
N VAL A 56 11.38 -3.28 4.38
CA VAL A 56 10.76 -2.09 4.96
C VAL A 56 9.56 -2.42 5.85
N CYS A 57 8.76 -3.44 5.49
CA CYS A 57 7.46 -3.69 6.11
C CYS A 57 7.54 -4.57 7.35
N ASP A 58 6.73 -4.26 8.36
CA ASP A 58 6.50 -5.09 9.55
C ASP A 58 5.43 -6.16 9.26
N GLN A 59 4.35 -5.73 8.64
CA GLN A 59 3.21 -6.54 8.25
C GLN A 59 3.07 -6.57 6.73
N VAL A 60 2.59 -7.68 6.19
CA VAL A 60 2.34 -7.83 4.76
C VAL A 60 0.91 -8.32 4.55
N VAL A 61 0.21 -7.63 3.66
CA VAL A 61 -1.14 -7.96 3.22
C VAL A 61 -1.10 -8.36 1.75
N VAL A 62 -1.46 -9.60 1.45
CA VAL A 62 -1.52 -10.13 0.09
C VAL A 62 -2.92 -9.97 -0.46
N MET A 63 -3.05 -9.28 -1.59
CA MET A 63 -4.31 -8.98 -2.24
C MET A 63 -4.45 -9.71 -3.57
N TYR A 64 -5.63 -10.27 -3.83
CA TYR A 64 -6.00 -10.88 -5.11
C TYR A 64 -7.44 -10.53 -5.49
N ALA A 65 -7.65 -10.08 -6.73
CA ALA A 65 -8.97 -9.72 -7.26
C ALA A 65 -9.83 -8.83 -6.33
N GLY A 66 -9.20 -7.85 -5.67
CA GLY A 66 -9.85 -6.88 -4.79
C GLY A 66 -10.09 -7.36 -3.36
N GLU A 67 -9.57 -8.53 -2.98
CA GLU A 67 -9.73 -9.11 -1.64
C GLU A 67 -8.40 -9.34 -0.95
N ILE A 68 -8.42 -9.29 0.39
CA ILE A 68 -7.32 -9.81 1.20
C ILE A 68 -7.42 -11.33 1.21
N VAL A 69 -6.36 -12.00 0.73
CA VAL A 69 -6.29 -13.46 0.70
C VAL A 69 -5.34 -14.03 1.75
N PHE A 70 -4.35 -13.25 2.16
CA PHE A 70 -3.41 -13.63 3.22
C PHE A 70 -2.80 -12.40 3.88
N SER A 71 -2.61 -12.42 5.20
CA SER A 71 -1.92 -11.35 5.93
C SER A 71 -1.21 -11.91 7.16
N GLY A 72 -0.09 -11.30 7.49
CA GLY A 72 0.73 -11.66 8.66
C GLY A 72 1.99 -10.81 8.74
N THR A 73 2.88 -11.12 9.67
CA THR A 73 4.20 -10.48 9.72
C THR A 73 4.96 -10.72 8.41
N ALA A 74 5.86 -9.81 8.05
CA ALA A 74 6.69 -9.97 6.85
C ALA A 74 7.41 -11.34 6.84
N ASN A 75 7.86 -11.80 8.00
CA ASN A 75 8.50 -13.10 8.17
C ASN A 75 7.56 -14.28 7.87
N GLN A 76 6.31 -14.23 8.35
CA GLN A 76 5.30 -15.27 8.08
C GLN A 76 4.94 -15.33 6.61
N VAL A 77 4.57 -14.18 6.02
CA VAL A 77 4.11 -14.11 4.63
C VAL A 77 5.21 -14.47 3.64
N LEU A 78 6.45 -14.02 3.88
CA LEU A 78 7.54 -14.19 2.91
C LEU A 78 8.33 -15.50 3.09
N LYS A 79 8.36 -16.09 4.31
CA LYS A 79 9.08 -17.35 4.52
C LYS A 79 8.17 -18.57 4.53
N ARG A 80 6.93 -18.45 4.99
CA ARG A 80 6.02 -19.58 5.20
C ARG A 80 4.59 -19.28 4.74
N PRO A 81 4.36 -18.94 3.47
CA PRO A 81 3.04 -18.60 2.96
C PRO A 81 2.10 -19.81 3.05
N VAL A 82 0.96 -19.62 3.73
CA VAL A 82 -0.09 -20.63 3.87
C VAL A 82 -1.27 -20.41 2.90
N HIS A 83 -1.13 -19.50 1.94
CA HIS A 83 -2.10 -19.30 0.86
C HIS A 83 -1.47 -19.67 -0.50
N PRO A 84 -2.14 -20.46 -1.37
CA PRO A 84 -1.58 -20.90 -2.66
C PRO A 84 -1.12 -19.75 -3.56
N TYR A 85 -1.86 -18.65 -3.62
CA TYR A 85 -1.46 -17.47 -4.38
C TYR A 85 -0.19 -16.80 -3.85
N ALA A 86 -0.09 -16.60 -2.53
CA ALA A 86 1.11 -16.04 -1.91
C ALA A 86 2.33 -16.92 -2.17
N ARG A 87 2.14 -18.24 -2.13
CA ARG A 87 3.18 -19.24 -2.48
C ARG A 87 3.61 -19.11 -3.94
N GLY A 88 2.64 -18.96 -4.85
CA GLY A 88 2.89 -18.74 -6.28
C GLY A 88 3.70 -17.48 -6.54
N LEU A 89 3.34 -16.36 -5.89
CA LEU A 89 4.08 -15.09 -5.98
C LEU A 89 5.55 -15.27 -5.57
N LEU A 90 5.81 -15.90 -4.43
CA LEU A 90 7.18 -16.15 -3.96
C LEU A 90 7.97 -17.11 -4.85
N SER A 91 7.30 -18.12 -5.41
CA SER A 91 7.92 -19.07 -6.34
C SER A 91 8.30 -18.44 -7.68
N SER A 92 7.65 -17.34 -8.05
CA SER A 92 7.90 -16.60 -9.30
C SER A 92 9.05 -15.60 -9.20
N ILE A 93 9.67 -15.44 -8.01
CA ILE A 93 10.81 -14.53 -7.83
C ILE A 93 12.08 -15.20 -8.40
N PRO A 94 12.77 -14.58 -9.38
CA PRO A 94 14.04 -15.10 -9.89
C PRO A 94 15.12 -15.09 -8.79
N ARG A 95 15.81 -16.20 -8.60
CA ARG A 95 16.94 -16.31 -7.66
C ARG A 95 18.24 -16.47 -8.43
N LEU A 96 19.25 -15.70 -8.07
CA LEU A 96 20.58 -15.78 -8.69
C LEU A 96 21.25 -17.15 -8.54
N LYS A 97 20.89 -17.92 -7.50
CA LYS A 97 21.44 -19.26 -7.23
C LYS A 97 20.76 -20.36 -8.05
N ASP A 98 19.55 -20.09 -8.57
CA ASP A 98 18.78 -21.10 -9.29
C ASP A 98 18.98 -20.87 -10.81
N ALA A 99 19.69 -21.76 -11.49
CA ALA A 99 19.85 -21.72 -12.94
C ALA A 99 18.55 -22.01 -13.73
N VAL A 100 17.41 -22.10 -13.03
CA VAL A 100 16.10 -22.46 -13.59
C VAL A 100 15.21 -21.22 -13.63
N VAL A 101 14.57 -20.99 -14.79
CA VAL A 101 13.54 -19.94 -14.92
C VAL A 101 12.39 -20.26 -13.96
N PRO A 102 12.00 -19.33 -13.08
CA PRO A 102 10.90 -19.56 -12.14
C PRO A 102 9.61 -19.94 -12.89
N PRO A 103 8.81 -20.87 -12.38
CA PRO A 103 7.53 -21.20 -13.00
C PRO A 103 6.59 -19.99 -12.94
N SER A 104 6.01 -19.64 -14.08
CA SER A 104 4.96 -18.64 -14.12
C SER A 104 3.66 -19.21 -13.53
N MET A 105 2.92 -18.38 -12.82
CA MET A 105 1.59 -18.75 -12.32
C MET A 105 0.63 -18.93 -13.51
N PRO A 106 -0.09 -20.05 -13.63
CA PRO A 106 -1.00 -20.29 -14.77
C PRO A 106 -2.19 -19.32 -14.77
N GLY A 107 -2.76 -19.09 -15.95
CA GLY A 107 -3.97 -18.28 -16.13
C GLY A 107 -3.80 -16.79 -15.88
N GLN A 108 -4.91 -16.06 -15.92
CA GLN A 108 -4.99 -14.61 -15.66
C GLN A 108 -5.91 -14.32 -14.49
N PRO A 109 -5.70 -13.22 -13.74
CA PRO A 109 -6.63 -12.78 -12.71
C PRO A 109 -8.00 -12.47 -13.35
N PRO A 110 -9.11 -12.72 -12.64
CA PRO A 110 -10.44 -12.37 -13.12
C PRO A 110 -10.56 -10.85 -13.33
N ALA A 111 -11.37 -10.45 -14.30
CA ALA A 111 -11.72 -9.06 -14.48
C ALA A 111 -12.42 -8.50 -13.22
N PRO A 112 -12.36 -7.18 -12.96
CA PRO A 112 -13.09 -6.57 -11.87
C PRO A 112 -14.57 -6.96 -11.88
N GLY A 113 -15.07 -7.53 -10.77
CA GLY A 113 -16.43 -8.07 -10.67
C GLY A 113 -16.65 -9.42 -11.36
N GLY A 114 -15.63 -10.03 -11.94
CA GLY A 114 -15.70 -11.35 -12.58
C GLY A 114 -15.52 -12.54 -11.62
N VAL A 115 -15.35 -12.27 -10.32
CA VAL A 115 -15.23 -13.31 -9.31
C VAL A 115 -16.59 -13.97 -9.07
N GLY A 116 -16.68 -15.27 -9.28
CA GLY A 116 -17.89 -16.07 -9.06
C GLY A 116 -18.28 -16.23 -7.58
N LYS A 117 -19.12 -17.23 -7.28
CA LYS A 117 -19.55 -17.54 -5.91
C LYS A 117 -18.44 -18.15 -5.06
N GLY A 118 -17.49 -18.83 -5.69
CA GLY A 118 -16.41 -19.56 -5.04
C GLY A 118 -15.18 -18.71 -4.72
N CYS A 119 -14.08 -19.39 -4.46
CA CYS A 119 -12.77 -18.78 -4.20
C CYS A 119 -12.31 -17.94 -5.40
N ALA A 120 -11.87 -16.70 -5.16
CA ALA A 120 -11.39 -15.80 -6.22
C ALA A 120 -10.19 -16.35 -7.01
N PHE A 121 -9.38 -17.21 -6.37
CA PHE A 121 -8.17 -17.79 -6.96
C PHE A 121 -8.39 -19.20 -7.56
N VAL A 122 -9.61 -19.74 -7.56
CA VAL A 122 -9.90 -21.14 -7.89
C VAL A 122 -9.36 -21.58 -9.24
N ASP A 123 -9.52 -20.80 -10.31
CA ASP A 123 -9.12 -21.14 -11.69
C ASP A 123 -7.61 -21.24 -11.88
N ARG A 124 -6.83 -20.70 -10.96
CA ARG A 124 -5.35 -20.67 -10.99
C ARG A 124 -4.73 -21.50 -9.86
N CYS A 125 -5.55 -22.07 -8.99
CA CYS A 125 -5.10 -22.79 -7.82
C CYS A 125 -4.79 -24.26 -8.13
N SER A 126 -3.53 -24.67 -7.94
CA SER A 126 -3.13 -26.08 -8.10
C SER A 126 -3.74 -27.04 -7.05
N MET A 127 -4.35 -26.47 -5.99
CA MET A 127 -4.99 -27.19 -4.89
C MET A 127 -6.53 -27.04 -4.92
N ALA A 128 -7.10 -26.59 -6.06
CA ALA A 128 -8.53 -26.39 -6.16
C ALA A 128 -9.29 -27.73 -6.01
N GLU A 129 -10.26 -27.75 -5.09
CA GLU A 129 -11.23 -28.83 -4.90
C GLU A 129 -12.64 -28.33 -5.22
N HIS A 130 -13.61 -29.22 -5.35
CA HIS A 130 -15.02 -28.90 -5.71
C HIS A 130 -15.60 -27.77 -4.85
N ARG A 131 -15.36 -27.81 -3.54
CA ARG A 131 -15.81 -26.76 -2.60
C ARG A 131 -15.33 -25.38 -2.98
N CYS A 132 -14.11 -25.24 -3.55
CA CYS A 132 -13.55 -23.94 -3.94
C CYS A 132 -14.34 -23.26 -5.07
N TYR A 133 -15.06 -24.00 -5.91
CA TYR A 133 -15.90 -23.45 -6.99
C TYR A 133 -17.26 -22.98 -6.48
N GLU A 134 -17.77 -23.60 -5.41
CA GLU A 134 -19.13 -23.38 -4.92
C GLU A 134 -19.21 -22.39 -3.76
N GLU A 135 -18.19 -22.38 -2.90
CA GLU A 135 -18.18 -21.63 -1.65
C GLU A 135 -16.96 -20.70 -1.57
N ARG A 136 -17.22 -19.44 -1.21
CA ARG A 136 -16.15 -18.46 -0.96
C ARG A 136 -15.54 -18.68 0.42
N PRO A 137 -14.22 -18.91 0.54
CA PRO A 137 -13.58 -19.07 1.84
C PRO A 137 -13.76 -17.82 2.69
N ALA A 138 -14.08 -17.97 3.96
CA ALA A 138 -13.99 -16.89 4.93
C ALA A 138 -12.54 -16.49 5.17
N LEU A 139 -12.30 -15.24 5.60
CA LEU A 139 -11.00 -14.82 6.09
C LEU A 139 -10.87 -15.28 7.54
N GLU A 140 -10.06 -16.30 7.78
CA GLU A 140 -9.91 -16.94 9.09
C GLU A 140 -8.59 -16.55 9.74
N VAL A 141 -8.59 -16.50 11.09
CA VAL A 141 -7.37 -16.32 11.88
C VAL A 141 -6.74 -17.68 12.13
N THR A 142 -5.48 -17.87 11.74
CA THR A 142 -4.75 -19.11 12.04
C THR A 142 -4.25 -19.14 13.49
N ALA A 143 -3.80 -20.32 13.95
CA ALA A 143 -3.19 -20.47 15.29
C ALA A 143 -1.92 -19.60 15.50
N LYS A 144 -1.35 -19.06 14.41
CA LYS A 144 -0.18 -18.16 14.42
C LYS A 144 -0.55 -16.70 14.26
N SER A 145 -1.81 -16.33 14.44
CA SER A 145 -2.35 -14.98 14.27
C SER A 145 -2.20 -14.42 12.85
N GLU A 146 -2.11 -15.27 11.83
CA GLU A 146 -2.17 -14.91 10.42
C GLU A 146 -3.63 -14.87 9.96
N LEU A 147 -3.97 -14.01 8.99
CA LEU A 147 -5.26 -14.03 8.32
C LEU A 147 -5.12 -14.78 6.99
N VAL A 148 -5.98 -15.78 6.75
CA VAL A 148 -5.95 -16.56 5.50
C VAL A 148 -7.36 -16.81 4.96
N ARG A 149 -7.53 -16.63 3.65
CA ARG A 149 -8.77 -16.89 2.91
C ARG A 149 -8.62 -18.14 2.04
N CYS A 150 -8.58 -19.32 2.64
CA CYS A 150 -8.42 -20.59 1.94
C CYS A 150 -9.04 -21.74 2.74
N HIS A 151 -9.90 -22.56 2.11
CA HIS A 151 -10.51 -23.75 2.76
C HIS A 151 -9.49 -24.80 3.20
N PHE A 152 -8.32 -24.84 2.55
CA PHE A 152 -7.34 -25.92 2.71
C PHE A 152 -5.96 -25.44 3.15
N TYR A 153 -5.87 -24.26 3.78
CA TYR A 153 -4.59 -23.70 4.20
C TYR A 153 -3.78 -24.64 5.13
N GLN A 154 -4.46 -25.49 5.89
CA GLN A 154 -3.82 -26.46 6.78
C GLN A 154 -3.13 -27.61 6.04
N LYS A 155 -3.55 -27.91 4.78
CA LYS A 155 -2.96 -28.94 3.93
C LYS A 155 -1.72 -28.46 3.17
N ILE A 156 -1.37 -27.19 3.26
CA ILE A 156 -0.25 -26.61 2.53
C ILE A 156 1.04 -26.99 3.25
N ASP A 157 1.78 -27.93 2.63
CA ASP A 157 3.13 -28.26 3.06
C ASP A 157 4.01 -27.01 3.04
N GLN A 158 4.70 -26.75 4.15
CA GLN A 158 5.55 -25.57 4.24
C GLN A 158 6.72 -25.70 3.24
N PRO A 159 6.90 -24.73 2.31
CA PRO A 159 8.07 -24.70 1.48
C PRO A 159 9.32 -24.54 2.35
N PRO A 160 10.51 -24.96 1.86
CA PRO A 160 11.75 -24.62 2.54
C PRO A 160 11.82 -23.10 2.72
N PRO A 161 12.33 -22.60 3.86
CA PRO A 161 12.40 -21.19 4.15
C PRO A 161 13.15 -20.45 3.04
N VAL A 162 12.52 -19.40 2.49
CA VAL A 162 13.19 -18.50 1.58
C VAL A 162 14.10 -17.61 2.41
N GLU A 163 15.41 -17.64 2.14
CA GLU A 163 16.36 -16.68 2.72
C GLU A 163 16.12 -15.31 2.11
N MET A 164 15.26 -14.52 2.74
CA MET A 164 15.08 -13.11 2.42
C MET A 164 15.72 -12.26 3.51
N PRO A 165 16.25 -11.07 3.16
CA PRO A 165 16.72 -10.14 4.17
C PRO A 165 15.54 -9.77 5.06
N THR A 166 15.62 -10.16 6.34
CA THR A 166 14.56 -9.88 7.31
C THR A 166 14.92 -8.70 8.17
N ARG A 167 13.94 -7.83 8.37
CA ARG A 167 13.96 -6.78 9.37
C ARG A 167 14.02 -7.40 10.77
N ARG A 168 14.69 -6.73 11.72
CA ARG A 168 14.51 -7.02 13.14
C ARG A 168 13.05 -6.76 13.50
N GLU A 169 12.41 -7.75 14.13
CA GLU A 169 11.03 -7.63 14.58
C GLU A 169 10.90 -6.40 15.50
N SER A 170 10.08 -5.44 15.10
CA SER A 170 9.61 -4.41 16.01
C SER A 170 8.58 -5.07 16.92
N ASN A 171 8.79 -5.02 18.22
CA ASN A 171 7.78 -5.43 19.21
C ASN A 171 6.63 -4.42 19.16
N ILE A 172 5.71 -4.61 18.21
CA ILE A 172 4.43 -3.91 18.23
C ILE A 172 3.61 -4.61 19.31
N ALA A 173 3.44 -3.94 20.45
CA ALA A 173 2.72 -4.49 21.59
C ALA A 173 1.26 -4.79 21.23
N ASP A 174 0.67 -5.83 21.81
CA ASP A 174 -0.73 -6.26 21.62
C ASP A 174 -1.79 -5.18 21.97
N GLN A 175 -1.40 -4.00 22.43
CA GLN A 175 -2.23 -2.83 22.70
C GLN A 175 -1.80 -1.62 21.86
N ALA A 176 -1.48 -1.83 20.58
CA ALA A 176 -1.07 -0.75 19.70
C ALA A 176 -2.20 0.27 19.52
N ASP A 177 -1.84 1.57 19.62
CA ASP A 177 -2.71 2.70 19.27
C ASP A 177 -3.06 2.63 17.77
N ILE A 178 -4.30 2.25 17.45
CA ILE A 178 -4.78 2.11 16.07
C ILE A 178 -4.96 3.49 15.46
N LEU A 179 -4.09 3.83 14.54
CA LEU A 179 -4.09 5.10 13.83
C LEU A 179 -5.05 5.12 12.64
N LEU A 180 -5.12 4.02 11.87
CA LEU A 180 -6.01 3.89 10.71
C LEU A 180 -6.78 2.57 10.78
N ASN A 181 -8.11 2.64 10.66
CA ASN A 181 -8.98 1.48 10.69
C ASN A 181 -9.93 1.48 9.48
N LEU A 182 -9.80 0.49 8.62
CA LEU A 182 -10.72 0.18 7.53
C LEU A 182 -11.64 -0.94 8.02
N ASP A 183 -12.96 -0.73 7.95
CA ASP A 183 -13.97 -1.67 8.39
C ASP A 183 -14.95 -1.92 7.24
N GLN A 184 -14.98 -3.15 6.72
CA GLN A 184 -15.82 -3.63 5.61
C GLN A 184 -15.80 -2.69 4.38
N VAL A 185 -14.65 -2.12 4.04
CA VAL A 185 -14.50 -1.13 2.98
C VAL A 185 -14.64 -1.78 1.61
N ALA A 186 -15.60 -1.28 0.81
CA ALA A 186 -15.77 -1.63 -0.58
C ALA A 186 -15.65 -0.39 -1.47
N ILE A 187 -14.96 -0.52 -2.61
CA ILE A 187 -14.67 0.58 -3.53
C ILE A 187 -15.02 0.17 -4.95
N SER A 188 -15.73 1.05 -5.67
CA SER A 188 -16.05 0.87 -7.09
C SER A 188 -15.78 2.17 -7.86
N TYR A 189 -15.23 2.06 -9.07
CA TYR A 189 -15.07 3.19 -10.00
C TYR A 189 -16.34 3.49 -10.79
N THR A 190 -17.27 2.56 -10.84
CA THR A 190 -18.52 2.73 -11.60
C THR A 190 -19.50 3.54 -10.76
N LYS A 191 -19.81 4.76 -11.17
CA LYS A 191 -20.90 5.54 -10.56
C LYS A 191 -22.23 4.85 -10.91
N PRO A 192 -23.14 4.63 -9.94
CA PRO A 192 -24.49 4.14 -10.23
C PRO A 192 -25.17 5.11 -11.21
N ARG A 193 -25.80 4.58 -12.26
CA ARG A 193 -26.57 5.40 -13.19
C ARG A 193 -27.72 6.05 -12.41
N ILE A 194 -27.97 7.32 -12.65
CA ILE A 194 -29.04 8.11 -11.99
C ILE A 194 -30.41 7.40 -12.14
N LEU A 195 -30.65 6.74 -13.27
CA LEU A 195 -31.85 5.93 -13.53
C LEU A 195 -31.98 4.72 -12.60
N ASP A 196 -30.87 4.07 -12.19
CA ASP A 196 -30.91 2.91 -11.29
C ASP A 196 -31.22 3.34 -9.85
N GLN A 197 -30.80 4.57 -9.45
CA GLN A 197 -31.16 5.17 -8.16
C GLN A 197 -32.67 5.51 -8.09
N ILE A 198 -33.27 6.02 -9.17
CA ILE A 198 -34.69 6.36 -9.22
C ILE A 198 -35.57 5.11 -9.23
N LEU A 199 -35.10 4.01 -9.82
CA LEU A 199 -35.83 2.73 -9.91
C LEU A 199 -35.64 1.80 -8.72
N GLY A 200 -34.91 2.22 -7.66
CA GLY A 200 -34.65 1.41 -6.48
C GLY A 200 -33.86 0.11 -6.78
N LYS A 201 -33.33 -0.04 -7.98
CA LYS A 201 -32.45 -1.15 -8.34
C LYS A 201 -31.08 -0.87 -7.72
N GLN A 202 -30.69 -1.66 -6.74
CA GLN A 202 -29.30 -1.75 -6.31
C GLN A 202 -28.46 -2.19 -7.53
N SER A 203 -27.97 -1.21 -8.30
CA SER A 203 -26.97 -1.47 -9.33
C SER A 203 -25.75 -2.02 -8.62
N LYS A 204 -25.56 -3.34 -8.68
CA LYS A 204 -24.34 -4.01 -8.23
C LYS A 204 -23.24 -3.67 -9.23
N ALA A 205 -22.79 -2.41 -9.21
CA ALA A 205 -21.54 -2.08 -9.89
C ALA A 205 -20.44 -2.97 -9.31
N PRO A 206 -19.68 -3.70 -10.15
CA PRO A 206 -18.64 -4.59 -9.66
C PRO A 206 -17.66 -3.80 -8.80
N ALA A 207 -17.46 -4.22 -7.57
CA ALA A 207 -16.49 -3.63 -6.68
C ALA A 207 -15.08 -3.96 -7.19
N THR A 208 -14.22 -2.95 -7.26
CA THR A 208 -12.79 -3.13 -7.54
C THR A 208 -12.09 -3.66 -6.29
N VAL A 209 -12.59 -3.27 -5.12
CA VAL A 209 -12.16 -3.71 -3.79
C VAL A 209 -13.43 -4.09 -3.02
N ASP A 210 -13.47 -5.27 -2.43
CA ASP A 210 -14.65 -5.79 -1.73
C ASP A 210 -14.32 -6.16 -0.29
N ARG A 211 -15.04 -5.53 0.65
CA ARG A 211 -15.03 -5.80 2.10
C ARG A 211 -13.64 -5.99 2.70
N ILE A 212 -12.82 -4.96 2.61
CA ILE A 212 -11.50 -4.93 3.22
C ILE A 212 -11.60 -4.49 4.68
N ASP A 213 -11.01 -5.30 5.55
CA ASP A 213 -10.75 -5.00 6.94
C ASP A 213 -9.23 -4.87 7.13
N LEU A 214 -8.78 -3.69 7.60
CA LEU A 214 -7.35 -3.41 7.78
C LEU A 214 -7.16 -2.43 8.94
N LYS A 215 -6.27 -2.76 9.87
CA LYS A 215 -5.90 -1.88 10.98
C LYS A 215 -4.42 -1.59 10.91
N ILE A 216 -4.06 -0.33 11.10
CA ILE A 216 -2.67 0.15 11.08
C ILE A 216 -2.40 0.90 12.37
N ALA A 217 -1.41 0.43 13.12
CA ALA A 217 -0.97 1.09 14.34
C ALA A 217 -0.05 2.27 14.03
N ARG A 218 0.09 3.17 14.99
CA ARG A 218 1.05 4.27 14.91
C ARG A 218 2.47 3.73 14.78
N GLY A 219 3.21 4.22 13.78
CA GLY A 219 4.58 3.80 13.49
C GLY A 219 4.71 2.42 12.82
N GLU A 220 3.59 1.74 12.54
CA GLU A 220 3.60 0.46 11.83
C GLU A 220 3.75 0.65 10.32
N THR A 221 4.50 -0.24 9.68
CA THR A 221 4.61 -0.29 8.22
C THR A 221 3.94 -1.55 7.68
N ILE A 222 2.89 -1.34 6.87
CA ILE A 222 2.15 -2.43 6.21
C ILE A 222 2.47 -2.47 4.73
N GLY A 223 2.86 -3.65 4.23
CA GLY A 223 3.05 -3.92 2.81
C GLY A 223 1.77 -4.48 2.16
N LEU A 224 1.24 -3.81 1.15
CA LEU A 224 0.17 -4.31 0.28
C LEU A 224 0.79 -4.98 -0.95
N VAL A 225 0.64 -6.29 -1.08
CA VAL A 225 1.23 -7.10 -2.15
C VAL A 225 0.16 -7.74 -3.01
N GLY A 226 0.41 -7.87 -4.29
CA GLY A 226 -0.48 -8.52 -5.23
C GLY A 226 -0.20 -8.10 -6.67
N GLU A 227 -0.73 -8.83 -7.64
CA GLU A 227 -0.62 -8.52 -9.06
C GLU A 227 -1.25 -7.16 -9.42
N SER A 228 -0.92 -6.66 -10.62
CA SER A 228 -1.59 -5.48 -11.17
C SER A 228 -3.11 -5.70 -11.21
N GLY A 229 -3.88 -4.67 -10.84
CA GLY A 229 -5.34 -4.77 -10.76
C GLY A 229 -5.90 -5.42 -9.50
N SER A 230 -5.07 -5.87 -8.52
CA SER A 230 -5.57 -6.46 -7.26
C SER A 230 -6.23 -5.46 -6.29
N GLY A 231 -6.20 -4.16 -6.58
CA GLY A 231 -6.85 -3.12 -5.78
C GLY A 231 -5.94 -2.33 -4.84
N LYS A 232 -4.63 -2.58 -4.80
CA LYS A 232 -3.67 -1.87 -3.91
C LYS A 232 -3.77 -0.36 -3.99
N SER A 233 -3.53 0.19 -5.19
CA SER A 233 -3.60 1.64 -5.42
C SER A 233 -5.01 2.21 -5.18
N THR A 234 -6.04 1.40 -5.37
CA THR A 234 -7.43 1.79 -5.10
C THR A 234 -7.65 2.03 -3.61
N ILE A 235 -7.13 1.16 -2.74
CA ILE A 235 -7.18 1.34 -1.28
C ILE A 235 -6.42 2.60 -0.87
N LEU A 236 -5.19 2.79 -1.35
CA LEU A 236 -4.39 3.98 -1.03
C LEU A 236 -5.12 5.27 -1.43
N ARG A 237 -5.71 5.30 -2.64
CA ARG A 237 -6.49 6.44 -3.12
C ARG A 237 -7.75 6.71 -2.27
N ALA A 238 -8.40 5.66 -1.75
CA ALA A 238 -9.54 5.83 -0.85
C ALA A 238 -9.11 6.42 0.50
N ILE A 239 -8.01 5.94 1.08
CA ILE A 239 -7.43 6.50 2.30
C ILE A 239 -7.04 7.97 2.08
N ALA A 240 -6.41 8.30 0.95
CA ALA A 240 -6.04 9.67 0.58
C ALA A 240 -7.24 10.58 0.27
N GLY A 241 -8.46 10.04 0.11
CA GLY A 241 -9.67 10.81 -0.22
C GLY A 241 -9.82 11.17 -1.69
N LEU A 242 -9.05 10.53 -2.56
CA LEU A 242 -9.16 10.70 -4.02
C LEU A 242 -10.34 9.90 -4.60
N ILE A 243 -10.79 8.88 -3.88
CA ILE A 243 -11.96 8.06 -4.18
C ILE A 243 -12.73 7.86 -2.88
N THR A 244 -14.07 7.88 -2.95
CA THR A 244 -14.92 7.58 -1.80
C THR A 244 -15.31 6.09 -1.81
N PRO A 245 -15.28 5.38 -0.66
CA PRO A 245 -15.81 4.03 -0.58
C PRO A 245 -17.33 4.03 -0.86
N VAL A 246 -17.81 2.94 -1.45
CA VAL A 246 -19.25 2.73 -1.68
C VAL A 246 -19.93 2.04 -0.49
N ASN A 247 -19.13 1.35 0.33
CA ASN A 247 -19.58 0.72 1.59
C ASN A 247 -18.43 0.67 2.59
N GLY A 248 -18.75 0.45 3.86
CA GLY A 248 -17.78 0.39 4.96
C GLY A 248 -17.33 1.76 5.46
N THR A 249 -16.39 1.78 6.39
CA THR A 249 -15.87 3.01 6.99
C THR A 249 -14.35 3.01 7.05
N ILE A 250 -13.77 4.17 6.80
CA ILE A 250 -12.34 4.43 7.02
C ILE A 250 -12.24 5.46 8.15
N LYS A 251 -11.64 5.07 9.27
CA LYS A 251 -11.45 5.94 10.45
C LYS A 251 -9.97 6.24 10.64
N PHE A 252 -9.67 7.49 10.98
CA PHE A 252 -8.33 7.95 11.30
C PHE A 252 -8.32 8.51 12.74
N ASP A 253 -7.30 8.12 13.52
CA ASP A 253 -7.11 8.55 14.90
C ASP A 253 -8.38 8.36 15.77
N SER A 254 -9.02 7.17 15.60
CA SER A 254 -10.25 6.70 16.26
C SER A 254 -11.52 7.52 16.03
N SER A 255 -11.44 8.80 15.68
CA SER A 255 -12.58 9.73 15.61
C SER A 255 -12.88 10.28 14.22
N GLU A 256 -11.87 10.52 13.40
CA GLU A 256 -12.01 11.16 12.09
C GLU A 256 -12.50 10.18 11.02
N ASN A 257 -13.64 10.51 10.40
CA ASN A 257 -14.20 9.72 9.29
C ASN A 257 -13.63 10.18 7.95
N LEU A 258 -12.86 9.31 7.30
CA LEU A 258 -12.20 9.57 6.02
C LEU A 258 -13.05 9.23 4.78
N ASN A 259 -14.31 8.83 4.92
CA ASN A 259 -15.18 8.49 3.77
C ASN A 259 -15.49 9.70 2.87
N GLN A 260 -15.00 10.87 3.23
CA GLN A 260 -15.19 12.10 2.46
C GLN A 260 -14.09 12.27 1.41
N ILE A 261 -14.46 12.89 0.28
CA ILE A 261 -13.49 13.33 -0.73
C ILE A 261 -12.54 14.38 -0.16
N VAL A 262 -11.33 14.45 -0.69
CA VAL A 262 -10.23 15.31 -0.23
C VAL A 262 -10.63 16.76 0.02
N ASP A 263 -11.45 17.37 -0.85
CA ASP A 263 -11.89 18.77 -0.75
C ASP A 263 -12.76 19.07 0.49
N LYS A 264 -13.31 18.03 1.11
CA LYS A 264 -14.16 18.16 2.32
C LYS A 264 -13.43 17.79 3.61
N ARG A 265 -12.17 17.38 3.53
CA ARG A 265 -11.35 17.03 4.69
C ARG A 265 -10.73 18.28 5.31
N SER A 266 -10.51 18.26 6.63
CA SER A 266 -9.82 19.35 7.33
C SER A 266 -8.36 19.46 6.88
N LYS A 267 -7.78 20.66 6.98
CA LYS A 267 -6.35 20.88 6.67
C LYS A 267 -5.44 20.01 7.54
N ASP A 268 -5.83 19.75 8.80
CA ASP A 268 -5.07 18.89 9.71
C ASP A 268 -5.02 17.44 9.20
N VAL A 269 -6.15 16.86 8.79
CA VAL A 269 -6.20 15.53 8.20
C VAL A 269 -5.35 15.46 6.92
N LEU A 270 -5.46 16.48 6.05
CA LEU A 270 -4.67 16.53 4.82
C LEU A 270 -3.16 16.63 5.09
N ARG A 271 -2.76 17.33 6.15
CA ARG A 271 -1.36 17.39 6.59
C ARG A 271 -0.86 16.04 7.10
N ARG A 272 -1.68 15.36 7.91
CA ARG A 272 -1.31 14.13 8.63
C ARG A 272 -1.34 12.88 7.75
N ILE A 273 -2.07 12.89 6.62
CA ILE A 273 -2.13 11.79 5.65
C ILE A 273 -1.58 12.29 4.32
N GLN A 274 -0.43 11.77 3.92
CA GLN A 274 0.24 12.14 2.67
C GLN A 274 0.41 10.93 1.77
N MET A 275 0.44 11.14 0.45
CA MET A 275 0.59 10.08 -0.56
C MET A 275 1.76 10.37 -1.48
N ILE A 276 2.59 9.35 -1.72
CA ILE A 276 3.61 9.34 -2.78
C ILE A 276 3.05 8.52 -3.94
N PHE A 277 2.93 9.14 -5.11
CA PHE A 277 2.39 8.52 -6.30
C PHE A 277 3.45 7.70 -7.04
N GLN A 278 3.03 6.67 -7.77
CA GLN A 278 3.88 5.81 -8.60
C GLN A 278 4.67 6.62 -9.65
N ASN A 279 4.06 7.65 -10.22
CA ASN A 279 4.74 8.53 -11.18
C ASN A 279 4.92 9.93 -10.58
N PRO A 280 6.14 10.30 -10.12
CA PRO A 280 6.40 11.60 -9.53
C PRO A 280 6.22 12.75 -10.51
N ASP A 281 6.45 12.56 -11.82
CA ASP A 281 6.30 13.61 -12.84
C ASP A 281 4.86 14.16 -12.91
N SER A 282 3.87 13.31 -12.65
CA SER A 282 2.46 13.75 -12.62
C SER A 282 2.09 14.53 -11.35
N SER A 283 2.93 14.48 -10.32
CA SER A 283 2.68 15.09 -9.00
C SER A 283 3.40 16.42 -8.82
N LEU A 284 4.43 16.68 -9.62
CA LEU A 284 5.26 17.89 -9.53
C LEU A 284 4.85 18.90 -10.61
N ASN A 285 4.73 20.18 -10.24
CA ASN A 285 4.53 21.23 -11.23
C ASN A 285 5.84 21.48 -12.00
N PRO A 286 5.91 21.19 -13.31
CA PRO A 286 7.15 21.30 -14.08
C PRO A 286 7.70 22.73 -14.23
N ARG A 287 6.89 23.75 -13.89
CA ARG A 287 7.26 25.18 -13.97
C ARG A 287 7.77 25.75 -12.66
N HIS A 288 7.68 25.01 -11.57
CA HIS A 288 8.16 25.44 -10.26
C HIS A 288 9.53 24.82 -9.97
N THR A 289 10.39 25.59 -9.32
CA THR A 289 11.65 25.09 -8.78
C THR A 289 11.39 24.14 -7.59
N VAL A 290 12.37 23.34 -7.23
CA VAL A 290 12.32 22.48 -6.03
C VAL A 290 12.00 23.31 -4.79
N ALA A 291 12.62 24.50 -4.65
CA ALA A 291 12.34 25.41 -3.54
C ALA A 291 10.87 25.81 -3.48
N GLU A 292 10.27 26.19 -4.60
CA GLU A 292 8.87 26.58 -4.69
C GLU A 292 7.93 25.42 -4.36
N ILE A 293 8.23 24.20 -4.87
CA ILE A 293 7.47 22.99 -4.60
C ILE A 293 7.47 22.64 -3.11
N LEU A 294 8.64 22.64 -2.46
CA LEU A 294 8.78 22.36 -1.04
C LEU A 294 8.19 23.44 -0.15
N ALA A 295 8.24 24.70 -0.59
CA ALA A 295 7.65 25.82 0.14
C ALA A 295 6.11 25.77 0.20
N GLN A 296 5.44 25.16 -0.78
CA GLN A 296 3.96 25.13 -0.83
C GLN A 296 3.33 24.47 0.40
N PRO A 297 3.66 23.21 0.79
CA PRO A 297 3.07 22.59 1.97
C PRO A 297 3.49 23.32 3.27
N LEU A 298 4.70 23.86 3.35
CA LEU A 298 5.15 24.62 4.52
C LEU A 298 4.33 25.90 4.73
N LYS A 299 4.02 26.62 3.65
CA LYS A 299 3.12 27.78 3.69
C LYS A 299 1.68 27.37 4.03
N LEU A 300 1.19 26.31 3.39
CA LEU A 300 -0.20 25.86 3.51
C LEU A 300 -0.54 25.37 4.92
N TYR A 301 0.34 24.55 5.50
CA TYR A 301 0.08 23.85 6.75
C TYR A 301 0.62 24.59 7.98
N PHE A 302 1.73 25.29 7.85
CA PHE A 302 2.40 25.95 8.98
C PHE A 302 2.42 27.48 8.88
N GLY A 303 2.00 28.05 7.75
CA GLY A 303 1.98 29.51 7.55
C GLY A 303 3.37 30.15 7.48
N LEU A 304 4.44 29.36 7.23
CA LEU A 304 5.82 29.86 7.26
C LEU A 304 6.08 30.86 6.13
N GLN A 305 6.92 31.86 6.44
CA GLN A 305 7.30 32.92 5.50
C GLN A 305 8.77 33.36 5.73
N GLY A 306 9.31 34.12 4.77
CA GLY A 306 10.63 34.77 4.90
C GLY A 306 11.78 33.78 5.14
N GLN A 307 12.62 34.10 6.13
CA GLN A 307 13.83 33.31 6.40
C GLN A 307 13.49 31.92 6.99
N GLU A 308 12.54 31.84 7.89
CA GLU A 308 12.10 30.57 8.51
C GLU A 308 11.63 29.55 7.45
N LEU A 309 10.91 30.00 6.41
CA LEU A 309 10.50 29.17 5.29
C LEU A 309 11.72 28.63 4.53
N ARG A 310 12.74 29.46 4.28
CA ARG A 310 13.97 29.04 3.60
C ARG A 310 14.73 28.00 4.41
N ASP A 311 14.96 28.28 5.68
CA ASP A 311 15.71 27.38 6.57
C ASP A 311 15.01 26.01 6.67
N ARG A 312 13.68 25.99 6.76
CA ARG A 312 12.91 24.75 6.80
C ARG A 312 12.93 23.99 5.48
N THR A 313 12.91 24.70 4.35
CA THR A 313 13.01 24.10 3.00
C THR A 313 14.37 23.43 2.81
N GLU A 314 15.47 24.09 3.21
CA GLU A 314 16.82 23.51 3.18
C GLU A 314 16.95 22.29 4.09
N ALA A 315 16.39 22.37 5.30
CA ALA A 315 16.36 21.23 6.24
C ALA A 315 15.64 20.01 5.67
N LEU A 316 14.52 20.20 4.95
CA LEU A 316 13.81 19.11 4.28
C LEU A 316 14.64 18.45 3.19
N LEU A 317 15.38 19.23 2.39
CA LEU A 317 16.26 18.68 1.37
C LEU A 317 17.38 17.85 1.98
N ASN A 318 18.03 18.37 3.01
CA ASN A 318 19.09 17.67 3.74
C ASN A 318 18.57 16.36 4.37
N ARG A 319 17.31 16.34 4.87
CA ARG A 319 16.67 15.16 5.44
C ARG A 319 16.51 14.02 4.43
N VAL A 320 16.29 14.36 3.15
CA VAL A 320 16.25 13.35 2.06
C VAL A 320 17.61 13.18 1.37
N ARG A 321 18.70 13.63 2.00
CA ARG A 321 20.08 13.50 1.52
C ARG A 321 20.35 14.15 0.16
N LEU A 322 19.58 15.18 -0.20
CA LEU A 322 19.83 16.00 -1.38
C LEU A 322 20.60 17.29 -1.00
N ARG A 323 21.44 17.76 -1.91
CA ARG A 323 22.24 18.98 -1.70
C ARG A 323 21.39 20.23 -1.89
N THR A 324 21.73 21.33 -1.24
CA THR A 324 21.00 22.60 -1.30
C THR A 324 21.00 23.26 -2.68
N ASP A 325 21.97 22.96 -3.55
CA ASP A 325 21.99 23.45 -4.94
C ASP A 325 20.82 22.91 -5.79
N TYR A 326 20.12 21.87 -5.33
CA TYR A 326 18.91 21.36 -5.97
C TYR A 326 17.69 22.29 -5.83
N LEU A 327 17.72 23.23 -4.87
CA LEU A 327 16.59 24.15 -4.64
C LEU A 327 16.21 24.98 -5.87
N GLU A 328 17.19 25.35 -6.69
CA GLU A 328 16.98 26.16 -7.88
C GLU A 328 16.65 25.34 -9.15
N ARG A 329 16.71 24.00 -9.07
CA ARG A 329 16.42 23.12 -10.21
C ARG A 329 14.93 22.98 -10.46
N LEU A 330 14.60 22.76 -11.73
CA LEU A 330 13.25 22.34 -12.14
C LEU A 330 13.13 20.80 -12.08
N PRO A 331 11.92 20.24 -11.93
CA PRO A 331 11.68 18.79 -11.94
C PRO A 331 12.30 18.06 -13.15
N SER A 332 12.34 18.69 -14.32
CA SER A 332 12.95 18.13 -15.53
C SER A 332 14.48 17.92 -15.43
N GLN A 333 15.12 18.56 -14.47
CA GLN A 333 16.55 18.48 -14.22
C GLN A 333 16.92 17.47 -13.13
N LEU A 334 15.93 16.73 -12.63
CA LEU A 334 16.07 15.70 -11.61
C LEU A 334 15.95 14.32 -12.22
N SER A 335 16.71 13.36 -11.73
CA SER A 335 16.53 11.94 -12.01
C SER A 335 15.27 11.38 -11.34
N GLY A 336 14.80 10.20 -11.75
CA GLY A 336 13.63 9.58 -11.15
C GLY A 336 13.74 9.36 -9.63
N GLY A 337 14.92 9.01 -9.14
CA GLY A 337 15.16 8.81 -7.70
C GLY A 337 15.31 10.10 -6.89
N GLU A 338 15.58 11.23 -7.54
CA GLU A 338 15.67 12.56 -6.89
C GLU A 338 14.31 13.26 -6.80
N LYS A 339 13.35 12.88 -7.65
CA LYS A 339 11.97 13.36 -7.63
C LYS A 339 11.16 12.70 -6.52
#